data_3552ce0c7dd2ccd443ed7d4ff62163b6
#
_entry.id   3552ce0c7dd2ccd443ed7d4ff62163b6
#
_cell.length_a   1.000
_cell.length_b   1.000
_cell.length_c   1.000
_cell.angle_alpha   90.00
_cell.angle_beta   90.00
_cell.angle_gamma   90.00
#
_symmetry.space_group_name_H-M   'P 1'
#
loop_
_entity.id
_entity.type
_entity.pdbx_description
1 polymer ?
#
loop_
_entity_poly.entity_id
_entity_poly.type
_entity_poly.pdbx_seq_one_letter_code
_entity_poly.pdbx_strand_id
1 'polypeptide(L)' 'MTRSQREQELRAALEELGDRTRLVLEARFGLNDREPATLEQVGAEIGVTRERVRQIETRALRELETKNPGLRDFLRGVE' A
#
# COMPACT_ATOMS: atom_id res chain seq x y z
N MET A 1 14.11 4.42 -15.28
CA MET A 1 13.72 3.32 -14.40
C MET A 1 12.43 2.68 -14.92
N THR A 2 12.38 1.36 -14.98
CA THR A 2 11.21 0.66 -15.48
C THR A 2 10.13 0.52 -14.39
N ARG A 3 8.90 0.23 -14.82
CA ARG A 3 7.81 -0.04 -13.90
C ARG A 3 8.14 -1.22 -12.97
N SER A 4 8.80 -2.25 -13.51
CA SER A 4 9.19 -3.42 -12.75
C SER A 4 10.14 -3.06 -11.60
N GLN A 5 11.08 -2.14 -11.83
CA GLN A 5 11.99 -1.68 -10.80
C GLN A 5 11.25 -0.95 -9.68
N ARG A 6 10.25 -0.14 -10.02
CA ARG A 6 9.42 0.57 -9.04
C ARG A 6 8.61 -0.41 -8.20
N GLU A 7 8.10 -1.46 -8.82
CA GLU A 7 7.37 -2.48 -8.10
C GLU A 7 8.26 -3.22 -7.11
N GLN A 8 9.50 -3.51 -7.50
CA GLN A 8 10.47 -4.16 -6.62
C GLN A 8 10.85 -3.26 -5.45
N GLU A 9 11.06 -1.97 -5.71
CA GLU A 9 11.34 -1.00 -4.66
C GLU A 9 10.19 -0.92 -3.66
N LEU A 10 8.96 -0.91 -4.17
CA LEU A 10 7.78 -0.87 -3.32
C LEU A 10 7.68 -2.12 -2.47
N ARG A 11 7.91 -3.30 -3.04
CA ARG A 11 7.88 -4.54 -2.28
C ARG A 11 8.91 -4.55 -1.15
N ALA A 12 10.12 -4.11 -1.45
CA ALA A 12 11.18 -4.04 -0.44
C ALA A 12 10.78 -3.08 0.68
N ALA A 13 10.20 -1.95 0.34
CA ALA A 13 9.74 -0.98 1.34
C ALA A 13 8.59 -1.55 2.18
N LEU A 14 7.67 -2.29 1.56
CA LEU A 14 6.54 -2.90 2.27
C LEU A 14 7.00 -3.94 3.29
N GLU A 15 8.07 -4.65 3.01
CA GLU A 15 8.58 -5.65 3.95
C GLU A 15 9.03 -5.06 5.27
N GLU A 16 9.35 -3.77 5.30
CA GLU A 16 9.73 -3.07 6.52
C GLU A 16 8.54 -2.68 7.39
N LEU A 17 7.33 -2.77 6.83
CA LEU A 17 6.10 -2.44 7.55
C LEU A 17 5.58 -3.66 8.32
N GLY A 18 4.71 -3.41 9.30
CA GLY A 18 4.03 -4.50 9.99
C GLY A 18 3.13 -5.27 9.03
N ASP A 19 2.87 -6.53 9.35
CA ASP A 19 2.10 -7.43 8.48
C ASP A 19 0.73 -6.85 8.11
N ARG A 20 0.03 -6.28 9.06
CA ARG A 20 -1.30 -5.72 8.83
C ARG A 20 -1.25 -4.53 7.88
N THR A 21 -0.29 -3.63 8.12
CA THR A 21 -0.11 -2.45 7.27
C THR A 21 0.26 -2.85 5.85
N ARG A 22 1.16 -3.82 5.72
CA ARG A 22 1.55 -4.34 4.43
C ARG A 22 0.37 -4.95 3.69
N LEU A 23 -0.45 -5.74 4.38
CA LEU A 23 -1.64 -6.36 3.79
C LEU A 23 -2.60 -5.31 3.25
N VAL A 24 -2.81 -4.23 4.01
CA VAL A 24 -3.68 -3.15 3.57
C VAL A 24 -3.18 -2.56 2.25
N LEU A 25 -1.90 -2.23 2.16
CA LEU A 25 -1.35 -1.64 0.95
C LEU A 25 -1.34 -2.62 -0.23
N GLU A 26 -1.01 -3.88 0.02
CA GLU A 26 -1.04 -4.90 -1.04
C GLU A 26 -2.45 -5.05 -1.61
N ALA A 27 -3.45 -5.06 -0.75
CA ALA A 27 -4.83 -5.19 -1.18
C ALA A 27 -5.33 -3.95 -1.93
N ARG A 28 -4.98 -2.77 -1.44
CA ARG A 28 -5.44 -1.52 -2.06
C ARG A 28 -4.80 -1.28 -3.42
N PHE A 29 -3.54 -1.63 -3.59
CA PHE A 29 -2.82 -1.41 -4.84
C PHE A 29 -2.85 -2.60 -5.79
N GLY A 30 -3.44 -3.70 -5.37
CA GLY A 30 -3.49 -4.89 -6.21
C GLY A 30 -2.13 -5.54 -6.44
N LEU A 31 -1.31 -5.61 -5.40
CA LEU A 31 0.00 -6.24 -5.49
C LEU A 31 -0.09 -7.75 -5.27
N ASN A 32 0.96 -8.46 -5.67
CA ASN A 32 1.05 -9.92 -5.51
C ASN A 32 -0.12 -10.64 -6.20
N ASP A 33 -0.41 -10.24 -7.43
CA ASP A 33 -1.47 -10.84 -8.26
C ASP A 33 -2.88 -10.68 -7.69
N ARG A 34 -3.07 -9.72 -6.77
CA ARG A 34 -4.39 -9.40 -6.23
C ARG A 34 -5.03 -8.30 -7.06
N GLU A 35 -6.37 -8.34 -7.15
CA GLU A 35 -7.14 -7.23 -7.69
C GLU A 35 -7.14 -6.08 -6.67
N PRO A 36 -7.05 -4.82 -7.12
CA PRO A 36 -7.20 -3.68 -6.20
C PRO A 36 -8.54 -3.75 -5.47
N ALA A 37 -8.51 -3.59 -4.17
CA ALA A 37 -9.71 -3.69 -3.33
C ALA A 37 -10.13 -2.31 -2.82
N THR A 38 -11.43 -2.18 -2.54
CA THR A 38 -11.98 -0.96 -1.94
C THR A 38 -11.65 -0.93 -0.45
N LEU A 39 -11.79 0.26 0.17
CA LEU A 39 -11.59 0.41 1.60
C LEU A 39 -12.54 -0.52 2.39
N GLU A 40 -13.78 -0.64 1.94
CA GLU A 40 -14.75 -1.53 2.60
C GLU A 40 -14.33 -2.98 2.53
N GLN A 41 -13.86 -3.42 1.37
CA GLN A 41 -13.41 -4.80 1.19
C GLN A 41 -12.23 -5.12 2.08
N VAL A 42 -11.26 -4.21 2.15
CA VAL A 42 -10.10 -4.40 3.03
C VAL A 42 -10.52 -4.41 4.48
N GLY A 43 -11.42 -3.49 4.87
CA GLY A 43 -11.94 -3.44 6.23
C GLY A 43 -12.60 -4.74 6.64
N ALA A 44 -13.41 -5.31 5.76
CA ALA A 44 -14.06 -6.60 6.01
C ALA A 44 -13.03 -7.72 6.15
N GLU A 45 -11.96 -7.68 5.35
CA GLU A 45 -10.92 -8.71 5.37
C GLU A 45 -10.15 -8.72 6.70
N ILE A 46 -9.83 -7.53 7.23
CA ILE A 46 -9.02 -7.44 8.45
C ILE A 46 -9.83 -7.11 9.71
N GLY A 47 -11.15 -6.97 9.57
CA GLY A 47 -12.03 -6.78 10.73
C GLY A 47 -12.03 -5.38 11.30
N VAL A 48 -11.92 -4.36 10.46
CA VAL A 48 -11.98 -2.96 10.91
C VAL A 48 -12.90 -2.16 9.99
N THR A 49 -13.18 -0.92 10.37
CA THR A 49 -14.00 -0.02 9.56
C THR A 49 -13.25 0.50 8.35
N ARG A 50 -13.99 0.95 7.33
CA ARG A 50 -13.38 1.59 6.16
C ARG A 50 -12.55 2.82 6.55
N GLU A 51 -13.03 3.58 7.53
CA GLU A 51 -12.30 4.77 8.00
C GLU A 51 -10.96 4.38 8.63
N ARG A 52 -10.95 3.28 9.39
CA ARG A 52 -9.70 2.80 9.96
C ARG A 52 -8.72 2.36 8.87
N VAL A 53 -9.22 1.70 7.82
CA VAL A 53 -8.39 1.32 6.68
C VAL A 53 -7.78 2.56 6.03
N ARG A 54 -8.60 3.60 5.81
CA ARG A 54 -8.13 4.85 5.24
C ARG A 54 -7.01 5.47 6.07
N GLN A 55 -7.16 5.47 7.40
CA GLN A 55 -6.14 5.99 8.29
C GLN A 55 -4.84 5.20 8.19
N ILE A 56 -4.95 3.87 8.17
CA ILE A 56 -3.79 2.99 8.06
C ILE A 56 -3.08 3.26 6.73
N GLU A 57 -3.84 3.34 5.64
CA GLU A 57 -3.30 3.58 4.31
C GLU A 57 -2.57 4.93 4.24
N THR A 58 -3.22 5.99 4.72
CA THR A 58 -2.64 7.33 4.69
C THR A 58 -1.32 7.39 5.45
N ARG A 59 -1.31 6.80 6.64
CA ARG A 59 -0.12 6.78 7.48
C ARG A 59 1.00 5.97 6.84
N ALA A 60 0.65 4.82 6.28
CA ALA A 60 1.62 3.95 5.63
C ALA A 60 2.23 4.59 4.40
N LEU A 61 1.41 5.24 3.57
CA LEU A 61 1.91 5.94 2.38
C LEU A 61 2.85 7.08 2.75
N ARG A 62 2.51 7.82 3.79
CA ARG A 62 3.37 8.91 4.26
C ARG A 62 4.72 8.37 4.72
N GLU A 63 4.72 7.25 5.44
CA GLU A 63 5.94 6.63 5.89
C GLU A 63 6.79 6.13 4.72
N LEU A 64 6.16 5.50 3.75
CA LEU A 64 6.85 5.03 2.55
C LEU A 64 7.46 6.18 1.76
N GLU A 65 6.72 7.26 1.56
CA GLU A 65 7.21 8.43 0.84
C GLU A 65 8.40 9.07 1.54
N THR A 66 8.38 9.10 2.87
CA THR A 66 9.47 9.67 3.65
C THR A 66 10.75 8.85 3.51
N LYS A 67 10.62 7.53 3.58
CA LYS A 67 11.77 6.63 3.49
C LYS A 67 12.23 6.41 2.06
N ASN A 68 11.33 6.53 1.09
CA ASN A 68 11.60 6.22 -0.30
C ASN A 68 11.02 7.31 -1.21
N PRO A 69 11.64 8.51 -1.24
CA PRO A 69 11.08 9.63 -2.02
C PRO A 69 10.84 9.31 -3.49
N GLY A 70 11.61 8.38 -4.06
CA GLY A 70 11.43 7.96 -5.43
C GLY A 70 10.12 7.25 -5.72
N LEU A 71 9.41 6.78 -4.69
CA LEU A 71 8.14 6.11 -4.85
C LEU A 71 6.95 7.05 -4.84
N ARG A 72 7.15 8.31 -4.48
CA ARG A 72 6.07 9.27 -4.31
C ARG A 72 5.16 9.38 -5.54
N ASP A 73 5.75 9.60 -6.70
CA ASP A 73 4.98 9.74 -7.93
C ASP A 73 4.33 8.43 -8.34
N PHE A 74 5.03 7.33 -8.13
CA PHE A 74 4.48 6.00 -8.43
C PHE A 74 3.25 5.71 -7.58
N LEU A 75 3.31 5.97 -6.27
CA LEU A 75 2.19 5.71 -5.37
C LEU A 75 0.99 6.59 -5.68
N ARG A 76 1.21 7.84 -6.04
CA ARG A 76 0.12 8.75 -6.39
C ARG A 76 -0.55 8.38 -7.71
N GLY A 77 0.19 7.76 -8.61
CA GLY A 77 -0.35 7.34 -9.88
C GLY A 77 -1.28 6.13 -9.79
N VAL A 78 -1.35 5.48 -8.64
CA VAL A 78 -2.17 4.29 -8.42
C VAL A 78 -3.60 4.63 -8.01
N GLU A 79 -3.85 5.83 -7.54
CA GLU A 79 -5.19 6.25 -7.12
C GLU A 79 -6.15 6.48 -8.26
#